data_73c167949c211ffa0e81bf38fcf18806
#
_entry.id   73c167949c211ffa0e81bf38fcf18806
#
_cell.length_a   1.000
_cell.length_b   1.000
_cell.length_c   1.000
_cell.angle_alpha   90.00
_cell.angle_beta   90.00
_cell.angle_gamma   90.00
#
_symmetry.space_group_name_H-M   'P 1'
#
loop_
_entity.id
_entity.type
_entity.pdbx_description
1 polymer ?
#
loop_
_entity_poly.entity_id
_entity_poly.type
_entity_poly.pdbx_seq_one_letter_code
_entity_poly.pdbx_strand_id
1 'polypeptide(L)'
;MKKNKKEKKNKSAIVITILSILVIAGFLLLVTNVSFWFRDSIHSDAKRYSTRHCLVFYPDNKQGKEVAKQMCKGVKDNRVYDYSLVPYGDYYLVTYGNNQGYFIDKNYDSISINEISDFGKRIIVDYLRYTIKKEQPDKYYNADFLASITVDNLKFDEVTYDIQDEYLKCYFLDYDLNVLVPLKYMQSEIGMNFGYKNELYIKPTYIDSNHPVICLTFDDGPQFWDEPETSSSSRIVDTLYKYDATGTFYVVSYTLEDRNTWTDYQAYSFLTESINNGNEYGSHTGGHDDLTDFSTADEIKDSIKEPATFLKELVNYDVVTYRPPGGLFDDDVLKAQQYPAILWNVDSEDWDTRDFEVIYNNIINSKLIDGDVLLFHDIYDETADAIEKIVPELVNQGYQLVTVKDMLKHFNIDVNTLSFYYNLKPWPYYE
;
A
#
# COMPACT_ATOMS: atom_id res chain seq x y z
N MET A 1 -81.68 -4.71 -26.43
CA MET A 1 -80.72 -5.54 -25.64
C MET A 1 -79.21 -5.37 -25.96
N LYS A 2 -78.79 -4.79 -27.09
CA LYS A 2 -77.34 -4.62 -27.43
C LYS A 2 -76.64 -3.42 -26.74
N LYS A 3 -77.34 -2.37 -26.34
CA LYS A 3 -76.80 -1.15 -25.72
C LYS A 3 -76.36 -1.40 -24.30
N ASN A 4 -77.05 -2.20 -23.50
CA ASN A 4 -76.74 -2.50 -22.12
C ASN A 4 -75.50 -3.43 -21.93
N LYS A 5 -75.13 -4.21 -22.97
CA LYS A 5 -73.97 -5.09 -22.90
C LYS A 5 -72.65 -4.34 -23.12
N LYS A 6 -72.67 -3.25 -23.91
CA LYS A 6 -71.50 -2.39 -24.20
C LYS A 6 -71.13 -1.51 -22.99
N GLU A 7 -72.14 -0.99 -22.28
CA GLU A 7 -71.95 -0.19 -21.07
C GLU A 7 -71.34 -1.05 -19.87
N LYS A 8 -71.84 -2.30 -19.72
CA LYS A 8 -71.37 -3.20 -18.72
C LYS A 8 -69.86 -3.64 -18.96
N LYS A 9 -69.47 -3.81 -20.25
CA LYS A 9 -68.13 -4.13 -20.66
C LYS A 9 -67.20 -2.96 -20.45
N ASN A 10 -67.59 -1.74 -20.68
CA ASN A 10 -66.75 -0.54 -20.40
C ASN A 10 -66.57 -0.29 -18.89
N LYS A 11 -67.68 -0.51 -18.10
CA LYS A 11 -67.58 -0.37 -16.65
C LYS A 11 -66.59 -1.43 -16.04
N SER A 12 -66.62 -2.69 -16.53
CA SER A 12 -65.69 -3.71 -16.09
C SER A 12 -64.21 -3.43 -16.51
N ALA A 13 -64.03 -2.91 -17.74
CA ALA A 13 -62.68 -2.54 -18.20
C ALA A 13 -62.09 -1.39 -17.38
N ILE A 14 -62.88 -0.38 -17.04
CA ILE A 14 -62.47 0.76 -16.20
C ILE A 14 -62.13 0.28 -14.78
N VAL A 15 -62.93 -0.62 -14.20
CA VAL A 15 -62.67 -1.19 -12.86
C VAL A 15 -61.40 -2.03 -12.85
N ILE A 16 -61.13 -2.82 -13.90
CA ILE A 16 -59.92 -3.61 -14.03
C ILE A 16 -58.69 -2.69 -14.18
N THR A 17 -58.79 -1.61 -14.97
CA THR A 17 -57.69 -0.64 -15.12
C THR A 17 -57.39 0.08 -13.81
N ILE A 18 -58.43 0.51 -13.08
CA ILE A 18 -58.22 1.15 -11.75
C ILE A 18 -57.62 0.18 -10.75
N LEU A 19 -58.04 -1.08 -10.70
CA LEU A 19 -57.46 -2.12 -9.85
C LEU A 19 -56.02 -2.40 -10.23
N SER A 20 -55.67 -2.46 -11.52
CA SER A 20 -54.30 -2.65 -11.98
C SER A 20 -53.42 -1.47 -11.59
N ILE A 21 -53.88 -0.24 -11.70
CA ILE A 21 -53.16 0.96 -11.26
C ILE A 21 -52.94 0.95 -9.74
N LEU A 22 -53.96 0.55 -8.95
CA LEU A 22 -53.88 0.43 -7.51
C LEU A 22 -52.93 -0.68 -7.08
N VAL A 23 -52.88 -1.80 -7.80
CA VAL A 23 -51.94 -2.90 -7.55
C VAL A 23 -50.50 -2.48 -7.89
N ILE A 24 -50.29 -1.78 -9.01
CA ILE A 24 -48.98 -1.24 -9.40
C ILE A 24 -48.52 -0.16 -8.40
N ALA A 25 -49.41 0.74 -7.99
CA ALA A 25 -49.13 1.75 -7.00
C ALA A 25 -48.84 1.12 -5.61
N GLY A 26 -49.60 0.08 -5.24
CA GLY A 26 -49.35 -0.70 -4.02
C GLY A 26 -48.03 -1.48 -4.08
N PHE A 27 -47.68 -2.05 -5.23
CA PHE A 27 -46.40 -2.73 -5.44
C PHE A 27 -45.22 -1.74 -5.43
N LEU A 28 -45.35 -0.58 -6.06
CA LEU A 28 -44.36 0.50 -5.98
C LEU A 28 -44.21 1.03 -4.55
N LEU A 29 -45.26 1.18 -3.79
CA LEU A 29 -45.26 1.53 -2.38
C LEU A 29 -44.61 0.43 -1.51
N LEU A 30 -44.86 -0.85 -1.86
CA LEU A 30 -44.24 -1.99 -1.14
C LEU A 30 -42.74 -2.09 -1.44
N VAL A 31 -42.36 -1.92 -2.72
CA VAL A 31 -40.93 -1.96 -3.13
C VAL A 31 -40.18 -0.77 -2.54
N THR A 32 -40.78 0.42 -2.54
CA THR A 32 -40.15 1.57 -1.87
C THR A 32 -40.08 1.41 -0.35
N ASN A 33 -41.11 0.83 0.29
CA ASN A 33 -41.07 0.55 1.72
C ASN A 33 -40.14 -0.62 2.09
N VAL A 34 -40.01 -1.63 1.25
CA VAL A 34 -39.06 -2.72 1.49
C VAL A 34 -37.60 -2.24 1.35
N SER A 35 -37.30 -1.45 0.33
CA SER A 35 -35.98 -0.79 0.24
C SER A 35 -35.75 0.20 1.38
N PHE A 36 -36.81 0.85 1.86
CA PHE A 36 -36.81 1.71 3.05
C PHE A 36 -36.53 0.92 4.33
N TRP A 37 -37.17 -0.24 4.50
CA TRP A 37 -37.01 -1.10 5.66
C TRP A 37 -35.58 -1.70 5.72
N PHE A 38 -35.00 -2.06 4.62
CA PHE A 38 -33.63 -2.54 4.52
C PHE A 38 -32.60 -1.44 4.90
N ARG A 39 -32.84 -0.19 4.50
CA ARG A 39 -32.00 0.95 4.90
C ARG A 39 -32.18 1.36 6.35
N ASP A 40 -33.40 1.33 6.88
CA ASP A 40 -33.65 1.58 8.31
C ASP A 40 -32.99 0.53 9.21
N SER A 41 -32.81 -0.71 8.75
CA SER A 41 -32.10 -1.76 9.49
C SER A 41 -30.58 -1.57 9.52
N ILE A 42 -30.00 -0.86 8.55
CA ILE A 42 -28.57 -0.52 8.49
C ILE A 42 -28.26 0.72 9.35
N HIS A 43 -29.25 1.60 9.57
CA HIS A 43 -29.11 2.86 10.33
C HIS A 43 -30.12 2.94 11.48
N SER A 44 -30.12 1.96 12.40
CA SER A 44 -31.11 1.85 13.49
C SER A 44 -31.23 3.10 14.38
N ASP A 45 -30.17 3.92 14.43
CA ASP A 45 -30.10 5.12 15.27
C ASP A 45 -30.19 6.44 14.48
N ALA A 46 -30.38 6.37 13.15
CA ALA A 46 -30.47 7.56 12.33
C ALA A 46 -31.89 8.11 12.25
N LYS A 47 -32.03 9.43 12.32
CA LYS A 47 -33.26 10.15 12.01
C LYS A 47 -33.32 10.48 10.51
N ARG A 48 -34.50 10.84 10.06
CA ARG A 48 -34.78 11.11 8.66
C ARG A 48 -35.31 12.53 8.46
N TYR A 49 -34.75 13.23 7.49
CA TYR A 49 -35.30 14.45 6.94
C TYR A 49 -35.59 14.26 5.44
N SER A 50 -36.77 14.64 4.99
CA SER A 50 -37.15 14.47 3.59
C SER A 50 -37.87 15.68 3.04
N THR A 51 -37.59 16.00 1.79
CA THR A 51 -38.39 16.91 0.93
C THR A 51 -38.91 16.12 -0.26
N ARG A 52 -39.57 16.80 -1.22
CA ARG A 52 -40.09 16.15 -2.43
C ARG A 52 -38.99 15.46 -3.28
N HIS A 53 -37.76 15.97 -3.23
CA HIS A 53 -36.66 15.57 -4.12
C HIS A 53 -35.39 15.14 -3.39
N CYS A 54 -35.41 15.14 -2.05
CA CYS A 54 -34.23 14.84 -1.26
C CYS A 54 -34.61 14.09 0.03
N LEU A 55 -33.87 13.03 0.33
CA LEU A 55 -33.98 12.28 1.56
C LEU A 55 -32.60 12.20 2.19
N VAL A 56 -32.48 12.56 3.45
CA VAL A 56 -31.24 12.51 4.21
C VAL A 56 -31.46 11.76 5.50
N PHE A 57 -30.66 10.72 5.73
CA PHE A 57 -30.52 10.07 7.03
C PHE A 57 -29.43 10.79 7.80
N TYR A 58 -29.67 11.13 9.06
CA TYR A 58 -28.77 11.91 9.87
C TYR A 58 -28.74 11.40 11.34
N PRO A 59 -27.63 11.59 12.08
CA PRO A 59 -27.57 11.24 13.50
C PRO A 59 -28.58 12.06 14.32
N ASP A 60 -29.18 11.45 15.38
CA ASP A 60 -30.21 12.10 16.20
C ASP A 60 -29.64 13.22 17.07
N ASN A 61 -29.17 14.27 16.43
CA ASN A 61 -28.71 15.49 17.09
C ASN A 61 -29.15 16.74 16.29
N LYS A 62 -29.09 17.89 16.98
CA LYS A 62 -29.55 19.17 16.39
C LYS A 62 -28.75 19.55 15.14
N GLN A 63 -27.47 19.27 15.17
CA GLN A 63 -26.53 19.62 14.12
C GLN A 63 -26.78 18.78 12.87
N GLY A 64 -26.85 17.43 12.97
CA GLY A 64 -27.20 16.56 11.86
C GLY A 64 -28.52 16.93 11.20
N LYS A 65 -29.51 17.39 11.98
CA LYS A 65 -30.79 17.85 11.45
C LYS A 65 -30.69 19.12 10.62
N GLU A 66 -29.85 20.08 11.02
CA GLU A 66 -29.66 21.33 10.26
C GLU A 66 -28.92 21.06 8.95
N VAL A 67 -27.97 20.13 8.95
CA VAL A 67 -27.31 19.66 7.71
C VAL A 67 -28.31 19.06 6.76
N ALA A 68 -29.03 18.05 7.21
CA ALA A 68 -30.01 17.38 6.37
C ALA A 68 -30.97 18.37 5.71
N LYS A 69 -31.36 19.43 6.43
CA LYS A 69 -32.16 20.51 5.88
C LYS A 69 -31.40 21.31 4.81
N GLN A 70 -30.14 21.66 5.04
CA GLN A 70 -29.34 22.44 4.09
C GLN A 70 -29.08 21.64 2.82
N MET A 71 -28.70 20.37 2.91
CA MET A 71 -28.53 19.48 1.77
C MET A 71 -29.79 19.42 0.91
N CYS A 72 -30.95 19.18 1.52
CA CYS A 72 -32.19 19.12 0.81
C CYS A 72 -32.63 20.48 0.21
N LYS A 73 -32.17 21.60 0.77
CA LYS A 73 -32.51 22.95 0.27
C LYS A 73 -31.80 23.28 -1.04
N GLY A 74 -30.62 22.70 -1.28
CA GLY A 74 -29.83 22.88 -2.49
C GLY A 74 -30.37 22.11 -3.71
N VAL A 75 -31.17 21.07 -3.48
CA VAL A 75 -31.66 20.19 -4.56
C VAL A 75 -32.84 20.87 -5.29
N LYS A 76 -32.57 21.29 -6.53
CA LYS A 76 -33.56 22.02 -7.39
C LYS A 76 -34.04 21.22 -8.58
N ASP A 77 -33.47 20.07 -8.88
CA ASP A 77 -33.87 19.25 -10.03
C ASP A 77 -34.98 18.25 -9.68
N ASN A 78 -35.52 17.58 -10.68
CA ASN A 78 -36.62 16.62 -10.53
C ASN A 78 -36.12 15.21 -10.16
N ARG A 79 -34.87 15.03 -9.81
CA ARG A 79 -34.30 13.73 -9.36
C ARG A 79 -34.45 13.60 -7.85
N VAL A 80 -34.69 12.37 -7.40
CA VAL A 80 -34.70 12.06 -5.96
C VAL A 80 -33.32 11.67 -5.56
N TYR A 81 -32.77 12.38 -4.60
CA TYR A 81 -31.48 12.11 -4.03
C TYR A 81 -31.62 11.53 -2.63
N ASP A 82 -31.04 10.37 -2.44
CA ASP A 82 -30.93 9.70 -1.14
C ASP A 82 -29.53 9.92 -0.59
N TYR A 83 -29.41 10.61 0.51
CA TYR A 83 -28.16 10.83 1.22
C TYR A 83 -28.22 10.20 2.61
N SER A 84 -27.12 9.63 3.07
CA SER A 84 -26.93 9.26 4.45
C SER A 84 -25.78 10.07 5.03
N LEU A 85 -25.98 10.64 6.20
CA LEU A 85 -24.96 11.30 6.99
C LEU A 85 -24.58 10.37 8.14
N VAL A 86 -23.40 9.77 8.05
CA VAL A 86 -22.87 8.88 9.08
C VAL A 86 -21.83 9.66 9.87
N PRO A 87 -21.98 9.81 11.19
CA PRO A 87 -20.98 10.50 12.00
C PRO A 87 -19.70 9.67 12.11
N TYR A 88 -18.56 10.32 11.93
CA TYR A 88 -17.22 9.77 12.09
C TYR A 88 -16.36 10.77 12.88
N GLY A 89 -16.32 10.63 14.21
CA GLY A 89 -15.62 11.59 15.06
C GLY A 89 -16.14 13.02 14.87
N ASP A 90 -15.30 13.93 14.43
CA ASP A 90 -15.65 15.33 14.16
C ASP A 90 -16.19 15.58 12.74
N TYR A 91 -16.33 14.53 11.93
CA TYR A 91 -16.74 14.60 10.51
C TYR A 91 -18.03 13.84 10.27
N TYR A 92 -18.63 14.05 9.09
CA TYR A 92 -19.74 13.26 8.57
C TYR A 92 -19.37 12.67 7.20
N LEU A 93 -19.59 11.37 7.03
CA LEU A 93 -19.60 10.75 5.72
C LEU A 93 -20.98 10.97 5.10
N VAL A 94 -21.00 11.62 3.96
CA VAL A 94 -22.20 11.75 3.12
C VAL A 94 -22.16 10.63 2.09
N THR A 95 -23.04 9.65 2.21
CA THR A 95 -23.18 8.59 1.20
C THR A 95 -24.41 8.82 0.34
N TYR A 96 -24.32 8.48 -0.95
CA TYR A 96 -25.42 8.59 -1.91
C TYR A 96 -25.31 7.49 -2.98
N GLY A 97 -26.45 7.11 -3.54
CA GLY A 97 -26.50 6.12 -4.62
C GLY A 97 -25.96 4.75 -4.20
N ASN A 98 -25.14 4.16 -5.03
CA ASN A 98 -24.53 2.83 -4.82
C ASN A 98 -23.19 2.95 -4.09
N ASN A 99 -23.20 3.30 -2.81
CA ASN A 99 -22.03 3.43 -1.94
C ASN A 99 -21.01 4.50 -2.36
N GLN A 100 -21.44 5.52 -3.10
CA GLN A 100 -20.63 6.71 -3.34
C GLN A 100 -20.72 7.66 -2.13
N GLY A 101 -19.68 8.41 -1.86
CA GLY A 101 -19.70 9.35 -0.75
C GLY A 101 -18.52 10.33 -0.76
N TYR A 102 -18.63 11.33 0.09
CA TYR A 102 -17.58 12.29 0.39
C TYR A 102 -17.68 12.70 1.86
N PHE A 103 -16.59 13.25 2.38
CA PHE A 103 -16.57 13.73 3.75
C PHE A 103 -16.89 15.22 3.85
N ILE A 104 -17.62 15.56 4.91
CA ILE A 104 -17.85 16.95 5.31
C ILE A 104 -17.49 17.12 6.79
N ASP A 105 -16.99 18.27 7.12
CA ASP A 105 -16.70 18.65 8.50
C ASP A 105 -17.99 18.97 9.28
N LYS A 106 -17.85 19.35 10.55
CA LYS A 106 -18.96 19.79 11.42
C LYS A 106 -19.66 21.08 10.93
N ASN A 107 -19.02 21.85 10.05
CA ASN A 107 -19.57 23.06 9.43
C ASN A 107 -20.22 22.79 8.08
N TYR A 108 -20.10 21.53 7.58
CA TYR A 108 -20.62 21.04 6.29
C TYR A 108 -19.83 21.43 5.06
N ASP A 109 -18.62 21.86 5.25
CA ASP A 109 -17.70 22.07 4.16
C ASP A 109 -17.11 20.71 3.75
N SER A 110 -16.99 20.48 2.44
CA SER A 110 -16.34 19.28 1.93
C SER A 110 -14.87 19.30 2.33
N ILE A 111 -14.42 18.19 2.93
CA ILE A 111 -13.03 18.07 3.35
C ILE A 111 -12.17 17.93 2.11
N SER A 112 -11.16 18.78 2.00
CA SER A 112 -10.13 18.63 0.98
C SER A 112 -9.22 17.45 1.33
N ILE A 113 -8.78 16.66 0.35
CA ILE A 113 -7.70 15.68 0.52
C ILE A 113 -6.43 16.34 1.08
N ASN A 114 -6.26 17.64 0.87
CA ASN A 114 -5.16 18.38 1.45
C ASN A 114 -5.17 18.43 3.00
N GLU A 115 -6.31 18.20 3.63
CA GLU A 115 -6.47 18.17 5.09
C GLU A 115 -6.21 16.79 5.71
N ILE A 116 -5.98 15.76 4.88
CA ILE A 116 -5.58 14.43 5.32
C ILE A 116 -4.14 14.49 5.86
N SER A 117 -3.78 13.61 6.79
CA SER A 117 -2.42 13.51 7.32
C SER A 117 -1.36 13.33 6.21
N ASP A 118 -0.14 13.71 6.48
CA ASP A 118 0.95 13.52 5.51
C ASP A 118 1.20 12.04 5.21
N PHE A 119 1.00 11.16 6.19
CA PHE A 119 1.04 9.71 5.95
C PHE A 119 -0.10 9.25 5.04
N GLY A 120 -1.31 9.78 5.21
CA GLY A 120 -2.44 9.50 4.30
C GLY A 120 -2.18 9.99 2.89
N LYS A 121 -1.58 11.17 2.72
CA LYS A 121 -1.14 11.69 1.41
C LYS A 121 -0.08 10.78 0.78
N ARG A 122 0.87 10.28 1.58
CA ARG A 122 1.88 9.33 1.15
C ARG A 122 1.27 8.04 0.61
N ILE A 123 0.29 7.47 1.30
CA ILE A 123 -0.46 6.30 0.81
C ILE A 123 -1.09 6.58 -0.56
N ILE A 124 -1.68 7.76 -0.75
CA ILE A 124 -2.27 8.16 -2.04
C ILE A 124 -1.19 8.28 -3.12
N VAL A 125 -0.03 8.84 -2.81
CA VAL A 125 1.13 8.91 -3.72
C VAL A 125 1.58 7.53 -4.16
N ASP A 126 1.70 6.58 -3.24
CA ASP A 126 2.12 5.21 -3.53
C ASP A 126 1.13 4.51 -4.48
N TYR A 127 -0.18 4.69 -4.25
CA TYR A 127 -1.19 4.16 -5.16
C TYR A 127 -1.25 4.92 -6.50
N LEU A 128 -0.88 6.20 -6.56
CA LEU A 128 -0.71 6.93 -7.81
C LEU A 128 0.45 6.35 -8.62
N ARG A 129 1.63 6.17 -8.01
CA ARG A 129 2.80 5.54 -8.65
C ARG A 129 2.49 4.13 -9.14
N TYR A 130 1.83 3.32 -8.30
CA TYR A 130 1.34 1.99 -8.69
C TYR A 130 0.43 2.04 -9.93
N THR A 131 -0.51 2.98 -9.96
CA THR A 131 -1.45 3.14 -11.08
C THR A 131 -0.73 3.61 -12.35
N ILE A 132 0.22 4.56 -12.22
CA ILE A 132 1.05 5.02 -13.35
C ILE A 132 1.86 3.86 -13.93
N LYS A 133 2.51 3.06 -13.10
CA LYS A 133 3.29 1.90 -13.55
C LYS A 133 2.44 0.92 -14.35
N LYS A 134 1.20 0.73 -13.91
CA LYS A 134 0.26 -0.21 -14.55
C LYS A 134 -0.38 0.32 -15.82
N GLU A 135 -0.77 1.61 -15.85
CA GLU A 135 -1.58 2.18 -16.92
C GLU A 135 -0.77 3.06 -17.89
N GLN A 136 0.38 3.59 -17.45
CA GLN A 136 1.25 4.48 -18.23
C GLN A 136 2.74 4.09 -18.07
N PRO A 137 3.14 2.84 -18.36
CA PRO A 137 4.50 2.36 -18.09
C PRO A 137 5.59 3.19 -18.76
N ASP A 138 5.35 3.72 -19.97
CA ASP A 138 6.30 4.58 -20.66
C ASP A 138 6.69 5.84 -19.87
N LYS A 139 5.81 6.34 -19.00
CA LYS A 139 6.11 7.46 -18.11
C LYS A 139 6.81 7.01 -16.84
N TYR A 140 6.50 5.80 -16.38
CA TYR A 140 7.02 5.27 -15.12
C TYR A 140 8.55 5.12 -15.15
N TYR A 141 9.11 4.58 -16.23
CA TYR A 141 10.56 4.37 -16.36
C TYR A 141 11.31 5.66 -16.73
N ASN A 142 11.03 6.72 -15.96
CA ASN A 142 11.72 7.99 -16.00
C ASN A 142 11.95 8.47 -14.56
N ALA A 143 13.20 8.43 -14.11
CA ALA A 143 13.56 8.72 -12.73
C ALA A 143 13.19 10.15 -12.31
N ASP A 144 13.38 11.15 -13.17
CA ASP A 144 13.01 12.53 -12.87
C ASP A 144 11.49 12.67 -12.70
N PHE A 145 10.72 11.98 -13.53
CA PHE A 145 9.27 11.95 -13.39
C PHE A 145 8.84 11.30 -12.08
N LEU A 146 9.39 10.12 -11.72
CA LEU A 146 9.09 9.46 -10.44
C LEU A 146 9.48 10.32 -9.24
N ALA A 147 10.66 10.95 -9.28
CA ALA A 147 11.12 11.85 -8.24
C ALA A 147 10.23 13.10 -8.08
N SER A 148 9.46 13.47 -9.10
CA SER A 148 8.50 14.56 -9.04
C SER A 148 7.18 14.20 -8.36
N ILE A 149 6.86 12.91 -8.26
CA ILE A 149 5.60 12.43 -7.67
C ILE A 149 5.82 12.22 -6.17
N THR A 150 5.76 13.29 -5.40
CA THR A 150 5.91 13.28 -3.94
C THR A 150 4.75 14.03 -3.27
N VAL A 151 4.60 13.86 -1.95
CA VAL A 151 3.59 14.60 -1.18
C VAL A 151 3.77 16.12 -1.34
N ASP A 152 5.01 16.60 -1.35
CA ASP A 152 5.31 18.04 -1.42
C ASP A 152 5.07 18.64 -2.80
N ASN A 153 5.23 17.85 -3.86
CA ASN A 153 5.12 18.33 -5.24
C ASN A 153 3.71 18.19 -5.81
N LEU A 154 2.88 17.29 -5.26
CA LEU A 154 1.52 17.12 -5.71
C LEU A 154 0.59 18.20 -5.13
N LYS A 155 -0.26 18.75 -5.97
CA LYS A 155 -1.26 19.74 -5.58
C LYS A 155 -2.53 19.03 -5.08
N PHE A 156 -2.53 18.58 -3.83
CA PHE A 156 -3.65 17.88 -3.23
C PHE A 156 -4.94 18.71 -3.16
N ASP A 157 -4.87 20.03 -3.19
CA ASP A 157 -6.01 20.94 -3.29
C ASP A 157 -6.73 20.87 -4.65
N GLU A 158 -6.05 20.38 -5.70
CA GLU A 158 -6.63 20.15 -7.03
C GLU A 158 -7.15 18.71 -7.21
N VAL A 159 -6.87 17.81 -6.26
CA VAL A 159 -7.33 16.39 -6.32
C VAL A 159 -8.74 16.30 -5.79
N THR A 160 -9.66 15.88 -6.65
CA THR A 160 -11.01 15.52 -6.23
C THR A 160 -11.11 14.05 -5.88
N TYR A 161 -12.04 13.70 -5.01
CA TYR A 161 -12.21 12.31 -4.59
C TYR A 161 -13.69 11.97 -4.33
N ASP A 162 -13.98 10.68 -4.38
CA ASP A 162 -15.20 10.11 -3.82
C ASP A 162 -14.90 8.77 -3.11
N ILE A 163 -15.89 8.24 -2.39
CA ILE A 163 -15.82 6.90 -1.82
C ILE A 163 -16.65 5.98 -2.69
N GLN A 164 -16.02 4.94 -3.18
CA GLN A 164 -16.65 3.90 -3.97
C GLN A 164 -16.37 2.53 -3.38
N ASP A 165 -17.39 1.86 -2.87
CA ASP A 165 -17.29 0.56 -2.19
C ASP A 165 -16.28 0.61 -1.01
N GLU A 166 -15.16 -0.12 -1.12
CA GLU A 166 -14.12 -0.20 -0.09
C GLU A 166 -12.90 0.69 -0.41
N TYR A 167 -13.05 1.66 -1.34
CA TYR A 167 -11.98 2.47 -1.85
C TYR A 167 -12.25 3.96 -1.72
N LEU A 168 -11.21 4.71 -1.37
CA LEU A 168 -11.11 6.15 -1.66
C LEU A 168 -10.65 6.27 -3.12
N LYS A 169 -11.50 6.82 -3.98
CA LYS A 169 -11.18 7.05 -5.38
C LYS A 169 -10.75 8.50 -5.58
N CYS A 170 -9.48 8.70 -5.92
CA CYS A 170 -8.90 10.00 -6.17
C CYS A 170 -8.78 10.26 -7.68
N TYR A 171 -9.10 11.47 -8.10
CA TYR A 171 -9.07 11.90 -9.51
C TYR A 171 -7.89 12.84 -9.72
N PHE A 172 -6.87 12.38 -10.41
CA PHE A 172 -5.67 13.15 -10.74
C PHE A 172 -5.77 13.66 -12.18
N LEU A 173 -6.27 14.87 -12.36
CA LEU A 173 -6.51 15.46 -13.68
C LEU A 173 -5.23 15.66 -14.49
N ASP A 174 -4.14 16.09 -13.84
CA ASP A 174 -2.84 16.31 -14.49
C ASP A 174 -2.25 15.01 -15.06
N TYR A 175 -2.64 13.87 -14.52
CA TYR A 175 -2.17 12.54 -14.95
C TYR A 175 -3.20 11.80 -15.82
N ASP A 176 -4.43 12.31 -15.91
CA ASP A 176 -5.59 11.61 -16.52
C ASP A 176 -5.80 10.21 -15.91
N LEU A 177 -5.74 10.12 -14.58
CA LEU A 177 -5.82 8.86 -13.83
C LEU A 177 -6.83 8.91 -12.70
N ASN A 178 -7.45 7.75 -12.46
CA ASN A 178 -8.26 7.45 -11.29
C ASN A 178 -7.52 6.48 -10.39
N VAL A 179 -7.23 6.89 -9.18
CA VAL A 179 -6.46 6.10 -8.20
C VAL A 179 -7.41 5.55 -7.15
N LEU A 180 -7.37 4.23 -6.94
CA LEU A 180 -8.21 3.55 -5.95
C LEU A 180 -7.34 3.17 -4.74
N VAL A 181 -7.55 3.85 -3.62
CA VAL A 181 -6.84 3.61 -2.36
C VAL A 181 -7.76 2.83 -1.42
N PRO A 182 -7.38 1.64 -0.92
CA PRO A 182 -8.22 0.88 -0.01
C PRO A 182 -8.51 1.65 1.29
N LEU A 183 -9.78 1.79 1.66
CA LEU A 183 -10.21 2.52 2.86
C LEU A 183 -9.62 1.95 4.15
N LYS A 184 -9.29 0.67 4.19
CA LYS A 184 -8.65 0.03 5.35
C LYS A 184 -7.32 0.68 5.75
N TYR A 185 -6.62 1.31 4.84
CA TYR A 185 -5.38 2.04 5.11
C TYR A 185 -5.61 3.53 5.42
N MET A 186 -6.79 4.04 5.08
CA MET A 186 -7.10 5.45 5.20
C MET A 186 -7.89 5.81 6.46
N GLN A 187 -8.43 4.82 7.19
CA GLN A 187 -9.36 5.09 8.28
C GLN A 187 -8.74 5.87 9.45
N SER A 188 -7.48 5.60 9.82
CA SER A 188 -6.77 6.37 10.85
C SER A 188 -6.35 7.74 10.35
N GLU A 189 -5.97 7.83 9.08
CA GLU A 189 -5.40 9.01 8.46
C GLU A 189 -6.42 10.13 8.23
N ILE A 190 -7.66 9.73 7.97
CA ILE A 190 -8.79 10.66 7.83
C ILE A 190 -9.64 10.74 9.11
N GLY A 191 -9.14 10.19 10.23
CA GLY A 191 -9.81 10.23 11.53
C GLY A 191 -11.11 9.42 11.59
N MET A 192 -11.26 8.40 10.77
CA MET A 192 -12.51 7.66 10.59
C MET A 192 -12.34 6.17 10.78
N ASN A 193 -13.34 5.55 11.40
CA ASN A 193 -13.37 4.10 11.59
C ASN A 193 -14.41 3.46 10.67
N PHE A 194 -13.94 2.81 9.61
CA PHE A 194 -14.80 2.05 8.68
C PHE A 194 -15.05 0.59 9.12
N GLY A 195 -14.61 0.24 10.32
CA GLY A 195 -14.76 -1.11 10.87
C GLY A 195 -13.73 -2.13 10.37
N TYR A 196 -12.70 -1.70 9.66
CA TYR A 196 -11.59 -2.55 9.28
C TYR A 196 -10.65 -2.78 10.47
N LYS A 197 -9.95 -3.94 10.45
CA LYS A 197 -8.83 -4.16 11.38
C LYS A 197 -7.68 -3.25 10.99
N ASN A 198 -6.98 -2.71 11.99
CA ASN A 198 -5.71 -2.04 11.74
C ASN A 198 -4.72 -3.07 11.18
N GLU A 199 -4.31 -2.89 9.95
CA GLU A 199 -3.26 -3.64 9.29
C GLU A 199 -2.05 -2.71 9.09
N LEU A 200 -0.85 -3.25 9.19
CA LEU A 200 0.35 -2.51 8.84
C LEU A 200 0.25 -2.14 7.35
N TYR A 201 0.40 -0.87 7.05
CA TYR A 201 0.47 -0.43 5.66
C TYR A 201 1.80 -0.89 5.06
N ILE A 202 1.73 -1.46 3.88
CA ILE A 202 2.89 -1.75 3.03
C ILE A 202 2.57 -1.22 1.65
N LYS A 203 3.50 -0.48 1.06
CA LYS A 203 3.37 0.07 -0.28
C LYS A 203 2.98 -1.02 -1.29
N PRO A 204 1.99 -0.79 -2.17
CA PRO A 204 1.59 -1.77 -3.16
C PRO A 204 2.69 -1.97 -4.20
N THR A 205 3.00 -3.22 -4.53
CA THR A 205 3.95 -3.58 -5.58
C THR A 205 3.22 -4.09 -6.83
N TYR A 206 3.61 -3.59 -7.99
CA TYR A 206 3.23 -4.12 -9.29
C TYR A 206 4.49 -4.42 -10.12
N ILE A 207 4.59 -5.64 -10.63
CA ILE A 207 5.68 -6.05 -11.53
C ILE A 207 5.14 -6.08 -12.95
N ASP A 208 5.71 -5.24 -13.81
CA ASP A 208 5.45 -5.24 -15.24
C ASP A 208 6.27 -6.35 -15.91
N SER A 209 5.60 -7.35 -16.49
CA SER A 209 6.26 -8.49 -17.13
C SER A 209 7.08 -8.15 -18.39
N ASN A 210 6.99 -6.92 -18.87
CA ASN A 210 7.75 -6.47 -20.05
C ASN A 210 9.13 -5.88 -19.69
N HIS A 211 9.40 -5.70 -18.39
CA HIS A 211 10.61 -5.08 -17.87
C HIS A 211 11.33 -6.03 -16.91
N PRO A 212 12.67 -6.13 -16.99
CA PRO A 212 13.42 -7.02 -16.12
C PRO A 212 13.35 -6.58 -14.66
N VAL A 213 13.34 -7.55 -13.75
CA VAL A 213 13.40 -7.33 -12.29
C VAL A 213 14.78 -7.69 -11.76
N ILE A 214 15.32 -6.87 -10.86
CA ILE A 214 16.55 -7.13 -10.13
C ILE A 214 16.36 -6.78 -8.66
N CYS A 215 17.17 -7.40 -7.77
CA CYS A 215 17.16 -7.10 -6.34
C CYS A 215 18.41 -6.34 -5.94
N LEU A 216 18.25 -5.16 -5.32
CA LEU A 216 19.30 -4.55 -4.53
C LEU A 216 19.22 -5.13 -3.13
N THR A 217 20.32 -5.71 -2.63
CA THR A 217 20.38 -6.30 -1.32
C THR A 217 21.51 -5.69 -0.50
N PHE A 218 21.25 -5.45 0.78
CA PHE A 218 22.12 -4.70 1.68
C PHE A 218 22.40 -5.53 2.93
N ASP A 219 23.67 -5.75 3.25
CA ASP A 219 24.10 -6.54 4.39
C ASP A 219 24.60 -5.65 5.55
N ASP A 220 24.68 -6.20 6.74
CA ASP A 220 25.29 -5.69 7.98
C ASP A 220 24.50 -4.60 8.71
N GLY A 221 23.59 -3.91 8.08
CA GLY A 221 22.85 -2.82 8.69
C GLY A 221 21.79 -3.22 9.72
N PRO A 222 21.00 -2.25 10.15
CA PRO A 222 21.09 -0.83 9.78
C PRO A 222 22.21 -0.09 10.51
N GLN A 223 22.77 0.93 9.87
CA GLN A 223 23.81 1.76 10.49
C GLN A 223 23.17 2.86 11.36
N PHE A 224 23.57 2.90 12.64
CA PHE A 224 23.02 3.79 13.65
C PHE A 224 24.05 4.71 14.35
N TRP A 225 25.26 4.84 13.79
CA TRP A 225 26.36 5.57 14.44
C TRP A 225 26.25 7.09 14.29
N ASP A 226 25.51 7.57 13.30
CA ASP A 226 25.27 8.99 13.02
C ASP A 226 23.86 9.43 13.41
N GLU A 227 23.54 10.70 13.15
CA GLU A 227 22.16 11.17 13.29
C GLU A 227 21.24 10.31 12.38
N PRO A 228 20.13 9.78 12.92
CA PRO A 228 19.28 8.83 12.20
C PRO A 228 18.91 9.25 10.77
N GLU A 229 18.62 10.55 10.59
CA GLU A 229 18.15 11.11 9.32
C GLU A 229 19.25 11.23 8.26
N THR A 230 20.51 11.12 8.63
CA THR A 230 21.68 11.26 7.75
C THR A 230 22.50 9.98 7.63
N SER A 231 22.11 8.93 8.32
CA SER A 231 22.81 7.63 8.25
C SER A 231 22.77 7.06 6.83
N SER A 232 23.77 6.26 6.47
CA SER A 232 23.82 5.59 5.17
C SER A 232 22.58 4.74 4.91
N SER A 233 22.09 4.00 5.90
CA SER A 233 20.86 3.20 5.80
C SER A 233 19.64 4.06 5.51
N SER A 234 19.48 5.22 6.18
CA SER A 234 18.35 6.14 5.92
C SER A 234 18.41 6.75 4.54
N ARG A 235 19.58 7.22 4.10
CA ARG A 235 19.80 7.77 2.76
C ARG A 235 19.48 6.76 1.66
N ILE A 236 19.81 5.49 1.86
CA ILE A 236 19.47 4.39 0.94
C ILE A 236 17.96 4.18 0.90
N VAL A 237 17.30 4.05 2.06
CA VAL A 237 15.83 3.86 2.15
C VAL A 237 15.09 5.02 1.49
N ASP A 238 15.51 6.27 1.71
CA ASP A 238 14.93 7.47 1.12
C ASP A 238 15.12 7.50 -0.41
N THR A 239 16.31 7.09 -0.87
CA THR A 239 16.60 7.01 -2.30
C THR A 239 15.73 5.97 -2.98
N LEU A 240 15.60 4.78 -2.40
CA LEU A 240 14.71 3.74 -2.91
C LEU A 240 13.25 4.26 -2.98
N TYR A 241 12.75 4.87 -1.92
CA TYR A 241 11.40 5.43 -1.90
C TYR A 241 11.21 6.52 -2.95
N LYS A 242 12.18 7.43 -3.10
CA LYS A 242 12.13 8.53 -4.06
C LYS A 242 11.89 8.06 -5.49
N TYR A 243 12.47 6.95 -5.87
CA TYR A 243 12.39 6.40 -7.23
C TYR A 243 11.44 5.19 -7.35
N ASP A 244 10.53 5.01 -6.37
CA ASP A 244 9.56 3.90 -6.31
C ASP A 244 10.20 2.50 -6.35
N ALA A 245 11.46 2.42 -5.95
CA ALA A 245 12.23 1.20 -5.80
C ALA A 245 12.04 0.58 -4.41
N THR A 246 12.47 -0.69 -4.27
CA THR A 246 12.57 -1.39 -2.99
C THR A 246 13.84 -2.23 -2.94
N GLY A 247 14.33 -2.49 -1.74
CA GLY A 247 15.49 -3.33 -1.47
C GLY A 247 15.23 -4.37 -0.38
N THR A 248 16.14 -5.33 -0.25
CA THR A 248 16.13 -6.32 0.82
C THR A 248 17.35 -6.10 1.71
N PHE A 249 17.12 -5.95 3.01
CA PHE A 249 18.14 -5.66 4.01
C PHE A 249 18.37 -6.90 4.88
N TYR A 250 19.59 -7.48 4.84
CA TYR A 250 19.98 -8.58 5.69
C TYR A 250 20.69 -8.04 6.93
N VAL A 251 19.93 -8.00 8.03
CA VAL A 251 20.33 -7.30 9.25
C VAL A 251 21.02 -8.22 10.25
N VAL A 252 21.96 -7.68 11.00
CA VAL A 252 22.65 -8.33 12.10
C VAL A 252 22.04 -7.92 13.44
N SER A 253 21.88 -8.85 14.40
CA SER A 253 21.22 -8.54 15.68
C SER A 253 21.96 -7.48 16.48
N TYR A 254 23.27 -7.51 16.53
CA TYR A 254 24.02 -6.58 17.36
C TYR A 254 23.83 -5.11 16.93
N THR A 255 23.59 -4.83 15.65
CA THR A 255 23.28 -3.47 15.17
C THR A 255 21.89 -3.01 15.60
N LEU A 256 20.93 -3.93 15.64
CA LEU A 256 19.58 -3.67 16.12
C LEU A 256 19.50 -3.52 17.64
N GLU A 257 20.43 -4.11 18.39
CA GLU A 257 20.48 -4.10 19.85
C GLU A 257 21.36 -3.00 20.46
N ASP A 258 22.17 -2.32 19.65
CA ASP A 258 23.07 -1.26 20.15
C ASP A 258 22.31 -0.01 20.58
N ARG A 259 21.80 -0.08 21.81
CA ARG A 259 21.05 1.00 22.49
C ARG A 259 21.90 2.20 22.89
N ASN A 260 23.21 2.18 22.61
CA ASN A 260 24.07 3.32 22.92
C ASN A 260 23.95 4.42 21.87
N THR A 261 23.51 4.06 20.66
CA THR A 261 23.43 4.96 19.52
C THR A 261 21.99 5.33 19.15
N TRP A 262 21.06 4.37 19.18
CA TRP A 262 19.66 4.61 18.92
C TRP A 262 18.78 4.19 20.08
N THR A 263 17.71 4.95 20.31
CA THR A 263 16.64 4.54 21.22
C THR A 263 15.75 3.49 20.56
N ASP A 264 15.10 2.64 21.36
CA ASP A 264 14.13 1.66 20.85
C ASP A 264 13.06 2.34 19.94
N TYR A 265 12.74 3.61 20.22
CA TYR A 265 11.80 4.38 19.43
C TYR A 265 12.34 4.76 18.04
N GLN A 266 13.60 5.13 17.93
CA GLN A 266 14.23 5.48 16.64
C GLN A 266 14.39 4.24 15.76
N ALA A 267 14.85 3.12 16.33
CA ALA A 267 14.93 1.85 15.61
C ALA A 267 13.54 1.38 15.14
N TYR A 268 12.53 1.48 16.02
CA TYR A 268 11.14 1.17 15.66
C TYR A 268 10.63 2.07 14.52
N SER A 269 10.87 3.38 14.61
CA SER A 269 10.42 4.35 13.60
C SER A 269 11.06 4.09 12.25
N PHE A 270 12.39 3.92 12.20
CA PHE A 270 13.13 3.62 10.98
C PHE A 270 12.65 2.33 10.31
N LEU A 271 12.60 1.22 11.07
CA LEU A 271 12.17 -0.08 10.54
C LEU A 271 10.72 -0.04 10.06
N THR A 272 9.83 0.59 10.83
CA THR A 272 8.42 0.72 10.45
C THR A 272 8.28 1.54 9.16
N GLU A 273 9.00 2.63 9.04
CA GLU A 273 8.98 3.46 7.83
C GLU A 273 9.54 2.71 6.62
N SER A 274 10.68 2.05 6.77
CA SER A 274 11.30 1.26 5.71
C SER A 274 10.39 0.12 5.23
N ILE A 275 9.75 -0.60 6.16
CA ILE A 275 8.76 -1.65 5.84
C ILE A 275 7.53 -1.06 5.13
N ASN A 276 7.01 0.08 5.60
CA ASN A 276 5.90 0.77 4.95
C ASN A 276 6.23 1.18 3.51
N ASN A 277 7.50 1.54 3.24
CA ASN A 277 8.02 1.84 1.91
C ASN A 277 8.14 0.61 1.01
N GLY A 278 7.86 -0.58 1.53
CA GLY A 278 7.89 -1.83 0.80
C GLY A 278 9.23 -2.57 0.85
N ASN A 279 10.20 -2.09 1.62
CA ASN A 279 11.48 -2.80 1.79
C ASN A 279 11.29 -4.09 2.60
N GLU A 280 12.15 -5.07 2.33
CA GLU A 280 12.18 -6.36 2.98
C GLU A 280 13.37 -6.45 3.95
N TYR A 281 13.17 -7.18 5.04
CA TYR A 281 14.21 -7.50 6.00
C TYR A 281 14.42 -9.01 6.06
N GLY A 282 15.69 -9.43 5.99
CA GLY A 282 16.15 -10.80 6.15
C GLY A 282 17.14 -10.91 7.31
N SER A 283 17.51 -12.13 7.69
CA SER A 283 18.52 -12.37 8.71
C SER A 283 19.94 -12.42 8.11
N HIS A 284 20.89 -11.73 8.75
CA HIS A 284 22.33 -11.86 8.48
C HIS A 284 23.08 -12.41 9.69
N THR A 285 22.42 -13.26 10.49
CA THR A 285 22.88 -13.85 11.73
C THR A 285 22.93 -12.90 12.93
N GLY A 286 23.16 -13.45 14.13
CA GLY A 286 23.22 -12.68 15.36
C GLY A 286 24.44 -11.74 15.42
N GLY A 287 25.63 -12.29 15.22
CA GLY A 287 26.92 -11.62 15.41
C GLY A 287 27.74 -11.40 14.13
N HIS A 288 27.19 -11.65 12.93
CA HIS A 288 27.95 -11.70 11.68
C HIS A 288 29.06 -12.78 11.74
N ASP A 289 28.75 -13.90 12.38
CA ASP A 289 29.70 -15.00 12.55
C ASP A 289 29.75 -15.88 11.29
N ASP A 290 30.95 -16.46 11.02
CA ASP A 290 31.06 -17.55 10.05
C ASP A 290 30.33 -18.78 10.60
N LEU A 291 29.21 -19.13 9.99
CA LEU A 291 28.35 -20.24 10.43
C LEU A 291 29.06 -21.60 10.34
N THR A 292 30.11 -21.74 9.53
CA THR A 292 30.89 -22.96 9.39
C THR A 292 31.85 -23.21 10.59
N ASP A 293 32.11 -22.19 11.41
CA ASP A 293 32.89 -22.27 12.62
C ASP A 293 32.07 -22.78 13.83
N PHE A 294 30.74 -22.82 13.73
CA PHE A 294 29.90 -23.32 14.83
C PHE A 294 29.98 -24.84 14.97
N SER A 295 29.95 -25.29 16.23
CA SER A 295 30.18 -26.71 16.57
C SER A 295 28.89 -27.54 16.52
N THR A 296 27.71 -26.90 16.57
CA THR A 296 26.44 -27.59 16.65
C THR A 296 25.38 -26.95 15.74
N ALA A 297 24.45 -27.78 15.26
CA ALA A 297 23.32 -27.31 14.48
C ALA A 297 22.40 -26.34 15.24
N ASP A 298 22.37 -26.40 16.56
CA ASP A 298 21.52 -25.51 17.37
C ASP A 298 22.15 -24.12 17.46
N GLU A 299 23.48 -24.00 17.58
CA GLU A 299 24.20 -22.71 17.51
C GLU A 299 23.97 -22.02 16.15
N ILE A 300 24.06 -22.78 15.06
CA ILE A 300 23.76 -22.25 13.71
C ILE A 300 22.31 -21.73 13.61
N LYS A 301 21.35 -22.54 14.09
CA LYS A 301 19.91 -22.16 14.07
C LYS A 301 19.64 -20.92 14.89
N ASP A 302 20.19 -20.85 16.09
CA ASP A 302 19.98 -19.74 17.01
C ASP A 302 20.56 -18.45 16.42
N SER A 303 21.76 -18.50 15.85
CA SER A 303 22.38 -17.35 15.18
C SER A 303 21.55 -16.86 13.98
N ILE A 304 21.08 -17.77 13.12
CA ILE A 304 20.20 -17.40 11.98
C ILE A 304 18.87 -16.79 12.46
N LYS A 305 18.32 -17.28 13.57
CA LYS A 305 16.99 -16.90 14.06
C LYS A 305 16.98 -15.60 14.85
N GLU A 306 18.10 -15.20 15.40
CA GLU A 306 18.17 -14.08 16.34
C GLU A 306 17.65 -12.75 15.75
N PRO A 307 18.07 -12.27 14.54
CA PRO A 307 17.52 -11.07 13.93
C PRO A 307 16.00 -11.19 13.64
N ALA A 308 15.55 -12.39 13.23
CA ALA A 308 14.14 -12.63 12.97
C ALA A 308 13.29 -12.50 14.25
N THR A 309 13.82 -12.96 15.40
CA THR A 309 13.14 -12.80 16.69
C THR A 309 13.05 -11.34 17.09
N PHE A 310 14.15 -10.58 16.93
CA PHE A 310 14.18 -9.15 17.23
C PHE A 310 13.18 -8.35 16.38
N LEU A 311 13.18 -8.56 15.06
CA LEU A 311 12.25 -7.90 14.14
C LEU A 311 10.79 -8.26 14.44
N LYS A 312 10.53 -9.51 14.86
CA LYS A 312 9.19 -9.93 15.27
C LYS A 312 8.73 -9.24 16.54
N GLU A 313 9.59 -9.10 17.54
CA GLU A 313 9.26 -8.46 18.81
C GLU A 313 9.11 -6.94 18.67
N LEU A 314 10.01 -6.28 17.92
CA LEU A 314 10.04 -4.84 17.81
C LEU A 314 8.94 -4.28 16.87
N VAL A 315 8.80 -4.84 15.67
CA VAL A 315 7.93 -4.29 14.61
C VAL A 315 6.91 -5.30 14.08
N ASN A 316 6.78 -6.48 14.72
CA ASN A 316 5.88 -7.57 14.31
C ASN A 316 6.11 -8.03 12.86
N TYR A 317 7.37 -8.04 12.41
CA TYR A 317 7.76 -8.43 11.07
C TYR A 317 8.20 -9.91 11.02
N ASP A 318 7.79 -10.64 9.97
CA ASP A 318 8.16 -12.04 9.76
C ASP A 318 9.24 -12.13 8.67
N VAL A 319 10.45 -12.53 9.05
CA VAL A 319 11.57 -12.82 8.15
C VAL A 319 11.27 -14.07 7.34
N VAL A 320 11.59 -14.05 6.05
CA VAL A 320 11.34 -15.18 5.13
C VAL A 320 12.61 -15.71 4.46
N THR A 321 13.70 -14.96 4.50
CA THR A 321 15.00 -15.34 3.91
C THR A 321 16.14 -14.99 4.87
N TYR A 322 17.31 -15.61 4.67
CA TYR A 322 18.53 -15.21 5.34
C TYR A 322 19.70 -15.17 4.35
N ARG A 323 20.79 -14.54 4.76
CA ARG A 323 22.06 -14.60 4.05
C ARG A 323 23.16 -14.98 5.02
N PRO A 324 23.95 -16.07 4.76
CA PRO A 324 25.10 -16.39 5.58
C PRO A 324 26.21 -15.33 5.37
N PRO A 325 26.86 -14.85 6.45
CA PRO A 325 27.99 -13.94 6.36
C PRO A 325 29.08 -14.43 5.40
N GLY A 326 29.58 -13.52 4.57
CA GLY A 326 30.57 -13.85 3.55
C GLY A 326 30.13 -14.85 2.48
N GLY A 327 28.85 -15.24 2.47
CA GLY A 327 28.31 -16.30 1.60
C GLY A 327 28.84 -17.69 1.96
N LEU A 328 29.36 -17.89 3.17
CA LEU A 328 30.01 -19.13 3.61
C LEU A 328 28.99 -20.14 4.14
N PHE A 329 29.07 -21.36 3.66
CA PHE A 329 28.22 -22.45 4.11
C PHE A 329 28.85 -23.81 3.82
N ASP A 330 28.45 -24.80 4.60
CA ASP A 330 28.78 -26.21 4.44
C ASP A 330 27.54 -27.10 4.61
N ASP A 331 27.73 -28.40 4.65
CA ASP A 331 26.65 -29.38 4.82
C ASP A 331 25.90 -29.21 6.16
N ASP A 332 26.54 -28.73 7.20
CA ASP A 332 25.94 -28.58 8.53
C ASP A 332 25.10 -27.29 8.58
N VAL A 333 25.57 -26.19 7.97
CA VAL A 333 24.75 -24.98 7.74
C VAL A 333 23.52 -25.28 6.90
N LEU A 334 23.70 -26.05 5.80
CA LEU A 334 22.59 -26.49 4.93
C LEU A 334 21.50 -27.25 5.67
N LYS A 335 21.90 -28.15 6.58
CA LYS A 335 20.95 -28.96 7.36
C LYS A 335 20.29 -28.15 8.49
N ALA A 336 20.98 -27.15 9.00
CA ALA A 336 20.52 -26.35 10.12
C ALA A 336 19.66 -25.14 9.70
N GLN A 337 19.80 -24.63 8.47
CA GLN A 337 19.06 -23.45 8.00
C GLN A 337 17.54 -23.61 8.14
N GLN A 338 16.86 -22.53 8.49
CA GLN A 338 15.41 -22.49 8.71
C GLN A 338 14.68 -21.67 7.64
N TYR A 339 15.43 -20.90 6.87
CA TYR A 339 14.97 -20.06 5.77
C TYR A 339 15.78 -20.35 4.51
N PRO A 340 15.27 -20.08 3.31
CA PRO A 340 16.09 -20.12 2.09
C PRO A 340 17.22 -19.10 2.18
N ALA A 341 18.42 -19.52 1.81
CA ALA A 341 19.60 -18.66 1.77
C ALA A 341 19.67 -17.90 0.45
N ILE A 342 19.76 -16.59 0.50
CA ILE A 342 19.91 -15.74 -0.67
C ILE A 342 21.34 -15.19 -0.71
N LEU A 343 22.07 -15.61 -1.71
CA LEU A 343 23.41 -15.13 -2.03
C LEU A 343 23.29 -13.99 -3.07
N TRP A 344 24.34 -13.77 -3.85
CA TRP A 344 24.38 -12.74 -4.89
C TRP A 344 25.15 -13.24 -6.10
N ASN A 345 24.90 -12.65 -7.24
CA ASN A 345 25.63 -12.94 -8.46
C ASN A 345 26.29 -11.69 -9.07
N VAL A 346 25.97 -10.50 -8.52
CA VAL A 346 26.64 -9.25 -8.85
C VAL A 346 27.13 -8.61 -7.54
N ASP A 347 28.43 -8.37 -7.45
CA ASP A 347 29.07 -7.78 -6.29
C ASP A 347 29.45 -6.33 -6.58
N SER A 348 29.07 -5.41 -5.71
CA SER A 348 29.46 -4.00 -5.82
C SER A 348 30.92 -3.78 -5.39
N GLU A 349 31.50 -4.70 -4.63
CA GLU A 349 32.83 -4.60 -3.98
C GLU A 349 32.93 -3.37 -3.05
N ASP A 350 31.82 -2.87 -2.53
CA ASP A 350 31.78 -1.72 -1.62
C ASP A 350 32.51 -2.00 -0.30
N TRP A 351 32.46 -3.23 0.18
CA TRP A 351 33.12 -3.73 1.39
C TRP A 351 34.65 -3.67 1.30
N ASP A 352 35.25 -3.76 0.10
CA ASP A 352 36.70 -3.74 -0.15
C ASP A 352 37.18 -2.34 -0.59
N THR A 353 36.50 -1.72 -1.55
CA THR A 353 37.01 -0.53 -2.22
C THR A 353 36.75 0.76 -1.47
N ARG A 354 35.61 0.94 -0.82
CA ARG A 354 35.19 2.18 -0.18
C ARG A 354 35.36 3.39 -1.11
N ASP A 355 35.07 3.20 -2.38
CA ASP A 355 35.19 4.23 -3.40
C ASP A 355 33.92 4.29 -4.22
N PHE A 356 33.20 5.41 -4.13
CA PHE A 356 31.96 5.68 -4.84
C PHE A 356 32.04 5.36 -6.34
N GLU A 357 33.10 5.83 -7.03
CA GLU A 357 33.22 5.65 -8.46
C GLU A 357 33.42 4.18 -8.85
N VAL A 358 34.14 3.41 -8.03
CA VAL A 358 34.33 1.98 -8.23
C VAL A 358 33.02 1.24 -8.02
N ILE A 359 32.33 1.48 -6.91
CA ILE A 359 31.02 0.88 -6.57
C ILE A 359 30.02 1.15 -7.71
N TYR A 360 29.88 2.42 -8.11
CA TYR A 360 29.01 2.81 -9.22
C TYR A 360 29.35 2.08 -10.52
N ASN A 361 30.63 2.07 -10.90
CA ASN A 361 31.07 1.47 -12.14
C ASN A 361 30.94 -0.06 -12.15
N ASN A 362 31.18 -0.74 -11.01
CA ASN A 362 30.98 -2.18 -10.90
C ASN A 362 29.53 -2.57 -11.22
N ILE A 363 28.56 -1.76 -10.83
CA ILE A 363 27.15 -2.04 -11.08
C ILE A 363 26.72 -1.61 -12.50
N ILE A 364 26.99 -0.36 -12.89
CA ILE A 364 26.47 0.20 -14.14
C ILE A 364 27.10 -0.45 -15.38
N ASN A 365 28.36 -0.91 -15.28
CA ASN A 365 29.01 -1.62 -16.37
C ASN A 365 28.73 -3.13 -16.36
N SER A 366 28.07 -3.66 -15.33
CA SER A 366 27.61 -5.04 -15.31
C SER A 366 26.53 -5.29 -16.34
N LYS A 367 26.55 -6.46 -16.95
CA LYS A 367 25.48 -6.90 -17.86
C LYS A 367 24.36 -7.49 -17.03
N LEU A 368 23.60 -6.63 -16.37
CA LEU A 368 22.49 -7.04 -15.53
C LEU A 368 21.41 -7.76 -16.36
N ILE A 369 20.92 -8.86 -15.83
CA ILE A 369 19.83 -9.63 -16.40
C ILE A 369 18.68 -9.79 -15.42
N ASP A 370 17.55 -10.19 -15.93
CA ASP A 370 16.35 -10.49 -15.17
C ASP A 370 16.63 -11.55 -14.09
N GLY A 371 16.33 -11.26 -12.84
CA GLY A 371 16.57 -12.14 -11.68
C GLY A 371 17.90 -11.92 -10.95
N ASP A 372 18.71 -10.94 -11.33
CA ASP A 372 19.98 -10.66 -10.66
C ASP A 372 19.77 -10.16 -9.24
N VAL A 373 20.66 -10.62 -8.34
CA VAL A 373 20.77 -10.21 -6.94
C VAL A 373 22.09 -9.49 -6.74
N LEU A 374 22.02 -8.22 -6.39
CA LEU A 374 23.17 -7.33 -6.23
C LEU A 374 23.51 -7.17 -4.76
N LEU A 375 24.79 -7.36 -4.40
CA LEU A 375 25.30 -7.17 -3.04
C LEU A 375 25.81 -5.76 -2.83
N PHE A 376 25.37 -5.18 -1.72
CA PHE A 376 25.84 -3.94 -1.10
C PHE A 376 25.84 -4.09 0.43
N HIS A 377 26.41 -3.09 1.13
CA HIS A 377 26.34 -2.97 2.59
C HIS A 377 25.83 -1.57 2.94
N ASP A 378 24.74 -1.47 3.70
CA ASP A 378 24.11 -0.18 4.03
C ASP A 378 24.78 0.55 5.22
N ILE A 379 25.94 0.07 5.63
CA ILE A 379 26.75 0.65 6.70
C ILE A 379 27.84 1.62 6.21
N TYR A 380 27.91 1.89 4.89
CA TYR A 380 28.97 2.72 4.31
C TYR A 380 28.40 3.94 3.58
N ASP A 381 28.96 5.13 3.86
CA ASP A 381 28.52 6.37 3.21
C ASP A 381 28.78 6.35 1.69
N GLU A 382 29.89 5.74 1.26
CA GLU A 382 30.23 5.61 -0.14
C GLU A 382 29.22 4.73 -0.89
N THR A 383 28.65 3.72 -0.21
CA THR A 383 27.55 2.91 -0.76
C THR A 383 26.30 3.77 -0.91
N ALA A 384 25.94 4.56 0.10
CA ALA A 384 24.78 5.46 0.01
C ALA A 384 24.96 6.48 -1.14
N ASP A 385 26.15 7.09 -1.27
CA ASP A 385 26.49 8.00 -2.39
C ASP A 385 26.33 7.31 -3.75
N ALA A 386 26.75 6.05 -3.87
CA ALA A 386 26.62 5.25 -5.09
C ALA A 386 25.15 4.92 -5.40
N ILE A 387 24.38 4.50 -4.41
CA ILE A 387 22.95 4.16 -4.55
C ILE A 387 22.13 5.36 -5.02
N GLU A 388 22.44 6.58 -4.55
CA GLU A 388 21.78 7.82 -5.02
C GLU A 388 21.95 8.04 -6.54
N LYS A 389 22.96 7.44 -7.17
CA LYS A 389 23.20 7.51 -8.63
C LYS A 389 22.75 6.24 -9.36
N ILE A 390 22.99 5.07 -8.76
CA ILE A 390 22.68 3.76 -9.38
C ILE A 390 21.16 3.62 -9.55
N VAL A 391 20.36 3.91 -8.53
CA VAL A 391 18.91 3.69 -8.54
C VAL A 391 18.23 4.46 -9.68
N PRO A 392 18.38 5.79 -9.84
CA PRO A 392 17.76 6.49 -10.95
C PRO A 392 18.28 6.04 -12.32
N GLU A 393 19.55 5.65 -12.43
CA GLU A 393 20.11 5.12 -13.67
C GLU A 393 19.45 3.81 -14.08
N LEU A 394 19.32 2.86 -13.16
CA LEU A 394 18.69 1.57 -13.40
C LEU A 394 17.19 1.71 -13.74
N VAL A 395 16.48 2.62 -13.07
CA VAL A 395 15.09 2.95 -13.40
C VAL A 395 14.99 3.50 -14.83
N ASN A 396 15.87 4.43 -15.23
CA ASN A 396 15.91 4.97 -16.60
C ASN A 396 16.26 3.91 -17.66
N GLN A 397 17.02 2.88 -17.28
CA GLN A 397 17.30 1.74 -18.14
C GLN A 397 16.14 0.72 -18.21
N GLY A 398 15.07 0.94 -17.46
CA GLY A 398 13.86 0.11 -17.45
C GLY A 398 13.91 -1.08 -16.49
N TYR A 399 14.87 -1.14 -15.56
CA TYR A 399 14.86 -2.16 -14.52
C TYR A 399 13.82 -1.85 -13.44
N GLN A 400 13.21 -2.90 -12.92
CA GLN A 400 12.34 -2.86 -11.75
C GLN A 400 13.15 -3.33 -10.54
N LEU A 401 13.35 -2.43 -9.58
CA LEU A 401 14.08 -2.70 -8.35
C LEU A 401 13.07 -3.21 -7.31
N VAL A 402 13.06 -4.51 -7.07
CA VAL A 402 12.07 -5.18 -6.22
C VAL A 402 12.77 -5.93 -5.07
N THR A 403 11.99 -6.33 -4.05
CA THR A 403 12.52 -7.16 -2.98
C THR A 403 12.77 -8.60 -3.45
N VAL A 404 13.60 -9.32 -2.71
CA VAL A 404 13.81 -10.77 -2.91
C VAL A 404 12.47 -11.51 -2.82
N LYS A 405 11.65 -11.20 -1.83
CA LYS A 405 10.33 -11.80 -1.65
C LYS A 405 9.40 -11.59 -2.86
N ASP A 406 9.37 -10.37 -3.40
CA ASP A 406 8.55 -10.08 -4.58
C ASP A 406 9.09 -10.79 -5.83
N MET A 407 10.42 -10.88 -5.97
CA MET A 407 11.06 -11.62 -7.06
C MET A 407 10.80 -13.12 -6.97
N LEU A 408 10.93 -13.72 -5.77
CA LEU A 408 10.57 -15.13 -5.53
C LEU A 408 9.13 -15.41 -5.93
N LYS A 409 8.21 -14.53 -5.56
CA LYS A 409 6.80 -14.61 -5.94
C LYS A 409 6.60 -14.44 -7.46
N HIS A 410 7.28 -13.49 -8.08
CA HIS A 410 7.19 -13.24 -9.52
C HIS A 410 7.60 -14.46 -10.34
N PHE A 411 8.69 -15.10 -9.98
CA PHE A 411 9.18 -16.30 -10.63
C PHE A 411 8.53 -17.60 -10.13
N ASN A 412 7.56 -17.50 -9.22
CA ASN A 412 6.86 -18.64 -8.60
C ASN A 412 7.82 -19.64 -7.93
N ILE A 413 8.83 -19.10 -7.25
CA ILE A 413 9.77 -19.89 -6.45
C ILE A 413 9.17 -20.12 -5.07
N ASP A 414 9.09 -21.38 -4.64
CA ASP A 414 8.54 -21.72 -3.33
C ASP A 414 9.51 -21.29 -2.21
N VAL A 415 9.11 -20.30 -1.43
CA VAL A 415 9.87 -19.78 -0.28
C VAL A 415 10.01 -20.79 0.87
N ASN A 416 9.20 -21.88 0.87
CA ASN A 416 9.33 -22.94 1.86
C ASN A 416 10.46 -23.93 1.52
N THR A 417 11.09 -23.79 0.36
CA THR A 417 12.23 -24.61 -0.03
C THR A 417 13.49 -24.10 0.66
N LEU A 418 14.08 -24.92 1.52
CA LEU A 418 15.36 -24.65 2.16
C LEU A 418 16.49 -24.90 1.17
N SER A 419 16.88 -23.85 0.43
CA SER A 419 17.83 -23.91 -0.67
C SER A 419 18.68 -22.65 -0.71
N PHE A 420 19.71 -22.63 -1.56
CA PHE A 420 20.51 -21.46 -1.89
C PHE A 420 20.14 -20.90 -3.24
N TYR A 421 20.18 -19.57 -3.34
CA TYR A 421 19.89 -18.85 -4.55
C TYR A 421 20.95 -17.80 -4.81
N TYR A 422 21.64 -17.86 -5.96
CA TYR A 422 22.59 -16.85 -6.43
C TYR A 422 21.92 -15.85 -7.38
N ASN A 423 21.02 -16.36 -8.22
CA ASN A 423 20.17 -15.60 -9.11
C ASN A 423 18.76 -16.19 -9.00
N LEU A 424 17.76 -15.35 -8.97
CA LEU A 424 16.39 -15.76 -8.71
C LEU A 424 15.58 -16.06 -9.98
N LYS A 425 16.25 -16.17 -11.13
CA LYS A 425 15.59 -16.63 -12.36
C LYS A 425 15.45 -18.15 -12.37
N PRO A 426 14.27 -18.70 -12.66
CA PRO A 426 14.10 -20.15 -12.74
C PRO A 426 15.00 -20.75 -13.83
N TRP A 427 15.71 -21.83 -13.49
CA TRP A 427 16.39 -22.68 -14.48
C TRP A 427 15.38 -23.13 -15.56
N PRO A 428 15.65 -22.99 -16.89
CA PRO A 428 16.87 -23.43 -17.58
C PRO A 428 17.62 -22.34 -18.42
N TYR A 429 17.79 -21.15 -17.91
CA TYR A 429 18.38 -20.05 -18.69
C TYR A 429 19.91 -19.93 -18.61
N TYR A 430 20.59 -20.97 -18.14
CA TYR A 430 22.05 -21.08 -18.27
C TYR A 430 22.38 -21.97 -19.47
N GLU A 431 22.28 -21.41 -20.66
CA GLU A 431 22.97 -21.92 -21.85
C GLU A 431 24.07 -20.95 -22.31
#